data_dc503d0ee6cfda805e54368a12ed514c
#
_entry.id   dc503d0ee6cfda805e54368a12ed514c
#
_cell.length_a   1.000
_cell.length_b   1.000
_cell.length_c   1.000
_cell.angle_alpha   90.00
_cell.angle_beta   90.00
_cell.angle_gamma   90.00
#
_symmetry.space_group_name_H-M   'P 1'
#
loop_
_entity.id
_entity.type
_entity.pdbx_description
1 polymer ?
#
loop_
_entity_poly.entity_id
_entity_poly.type
_entity_poly.pdbx_seq_one_letter_code
_entity_poly.pdbx_strand_id
1 'polypeptide(L)'
;MKMMKRLTLLFVLTTAFFSAQAQQDAQVSQYLFNGLYINPAYAGYKSDFFVSSFFRSQWTGLPGAPTTGSVAVDGAVANDAVGLGLMLQRDQIGAQSTVAAYANYAYRIQIGDNEDSRLAFGIGAGIVQSGIDGSKLNPVQTGDYYIPTGNRSFLSPDARLGILYTNDDWFIGASVDNLLPQYTHPASTASSLGVPIPKPHEYFTVGGIFDLNDATKLKPSILIKDTPTAPTSMDINTFLLLSDKIWLGGTYRTAVPLYNKPNLQKGLPTQSAMVATVEFFATESLRIGYAFDYSLNKLNTFGYGSHELSISFSLKNPNSLRSRREDQLKKCYF
;
A
#
# COMPACT_ATOMS: atom_id res chain seq x y z
N MET A 1 53.42 -16.46 -6.15
CA MET A 1 52.45 -15.74 -6.99
C MET A 1 51.13 -16.50 -7.24
N LYS A 2 51.15 -17.78 -7.64
CA LYS A 2 49.92 -18.58 -7.87
C LYS A 2 49.07 -18.81 -6.61
N MET A 3 49.67 -19.02 -5.45
CA MET A 3 49.00 -19.27 -4.17
C MET A 3 48.30 -18.00 -3.63
N MET A 4 48.93 -16.84 -3.79
CA MET A 4 48.37 -15.54 -3.40
C MET A 4 47.14 -15.17 -4.25
N LYS A 5 47.17 -15.45 -5.57
CA LYS A 5 46.01 -15.27 -6.45
C LYS A 5 44.83 -16.18 -6.09
N ARG A 6 45.08 -17.41 -5.63
CA ARG A 6 44.02 -18.32 -5.18
C ARG A 6 43.46 -17.90 -3.82
N LEU A 7 44.26 -17.37 -2.91
CA LEU A 7 43.80 -16.79 -1.65
C LEU A 7 42.98 -15.51 -1.85
N THR A 8 43.40 -14.65 -2.78
CA THR A 8 42.63 -13.45 -3.15
C THR A 8 41.30 -13.80 -3.81
N LEU A 9 41.29 -14.83 -4.68
CA LEU A 9 40.05 -15.31 -5.32
C LEU A 9 39.08 -15.94 -4.27
N LEU A 10 39.60 -16.68 -3.30
CA LEU A 10 38.82 -17.26 -2.21
C LEU A 10 38.26 -16.17 -1.29
N PHE A 11 39.05 -15.12 -1.00
CA PHE A 11 38.59 -13.97 -0.22
C PHE A 11 37.54 -13.15 -0.93
N VAL A 12 37.63 -12.97 -2.26
CA VAL A 12 36.60 -12.28 -3.08
C VAL A 12 35.33 -13.12 -3.16
N LEU A 13 35.43 -14.45 -3.24
CA LEU A 13 34.27 -15.35 -3.24
C LEU A 13 33.54 -15.38 -1.89
N THR A 14 34.26 -15.26 -0.76
CA THR A 14 33.66 -15.25 0.58
C THR A 14 33.00 -13.91 0.93
N THR A 15 33.37 -12.81 0.28
CA THR A 15 32.73 -11.49 0.47
C THR A 15 31.47 -11.30 -0.39
N ALA A 16 31.15 -12.24 -1.28
CA ALA A 16 29.96 -12.15 -2.17
C ALA A 16 28.65 -12.65 -1.53
N PHE A 17 28.66 -13.15 -0.29
CA PHE A 17 27.44 -13.53 0.44
C PHE A 17 26.79 -12.32 1.13
N PHE A 18 26.47 -11.27 0.39
CA PHE A 18 25.53 -10.28 0.86
C PHE A 18 24.12 -10.85 0.65
N SER A 19 23.44 -11.19 1.73
CA SER A 19 22.01 -11.48 1.71
C SER A 19 21.29 -10.20 1.27
N ALA A 20 20.88 -10.12 0.00
CA ALA A 20 19.99 -9.08 -0.50
C ALA A 20 18.61 -9.31 0.12
N GLN A 21 18.31 -8.63 1.22
CA GLN A 21 16.98 -8.56 1.78
C GLN A 21 16.24 -7.39 1.12
N ALA A 22 15.58 -7.64 0.02
CA ALA A 22 14.75 -6.66 -0.67
C ALA A 22 13.28 -7.06 -0.52
N GLN A 23 12.70 -6.80 0.64
CA GLN A 23 11.25 -6.89 0.82
C GLN A 23 10.68 -5.49 0.63
N GLN A 24 9.92 -5.31 -0.44
CA GLN A 24 9.05 -4.15 -0.65
C GLN A 24 7.61 -4.61 -0.42
N ASP A 25 6.82 -3.79 0.26
CA ASP A 25 5.38 -3.97 0.34
C ASP A 25 4.76 -3.78 -1.06
N ALA A 26 3.58 -4.39 -1.25
CA ALA A 26 2.86 -4.26 -2.50
C ALA A 26 2.61 -2.80 -2.83
N GLN A 27 3.06 -2.37 -4.00
CA GLN A 27 2.82 -1.01 -4.46
C GLN A 27 1.43 -0.93 -5.07
N VAL A 28 0.55 -0.09 -4.51
CA VAL A 28 -0.79 0.20 -5.01
C VAL A 28 -0.79 1.60 -5.61
N SER A 29 -1.48 1.79 -6.73
CA SER A 29 -1.52 3.07 -7.45
C SER A 29 -2.80 3.86 -7.17
N GLN A 30 -3.90 3.18 -6.85
CA GLN A 30 -5.20 3.80 -6.56
C GLN A 30 -5.47 3.99 -5.05
N TYR A 31 -4.43 4.08 -4.21
CA TYR A 31 -4.55 4.26 -2.76
C TYR A 31 -5.29 5.56 -2.37
N LEU A 32 -5.23 6.59 -3.21
CA LEU A 32 -5.96 7.86 -2.98
C LEU A 32 -7.47 7.71 -2.97
N PHE A 33 -7.99 6.64 -3.56
CA PHE A 33 -9.41 6.29 -3.60
C PHE A 33 -9.78 5.22 -2.57
N ASN A 34 -8.75 4.56 -1.98
CA ASN A 34 -8.87 3.53 -0.95
C ASN A 34 -7.91 3.79 0.21
N GLY A 35 -8.13 4.89 0.94
CA GLY A 35 -7.22 5.36 2.00
C GLY A 35 -7.07 4.38 3.16
N LEU A 36 -8.07 3.53 3.44
CA LEU A 36 -8.00 2.53 4.51
C LEU A 36 -6.85 1.52 4.29
N TYR A 37 -6.46 1.30 3.04
CA TYR A 37 -5.34 0.42 2.70
C TYR A 37 -4.02 0.90 3.32
N ILE A 38 -3.79 2.21 3.32
CA ILE A 38 -2.52 2.79 3.80
C ILE A 38 -2.59 3.35 5.22
N ASN A 39 -3.79 3.69 5.74
CA ASN A 39 -3.90 4.36 7.04
C ASN A 39 -5.21 4.00 7.73
N PRO A 40 -5.19 3.36 8.94
CA PRO A 40 -6.39 2.98 9.67
C PRO A 40 -7.25 4.19 10.11
N ALA A 41 -6.72 5.40 10.17
CA ALA A 41 -7.47 6.61 10.48
C ALA A 41 -8.48 7.01 9.40
N TYR A 42 -8.39 6.44 8.19
CA TYR A 42 -9.40 6.60 7.13
C TYR A 42 -10.69 5.82 7.39
N ALA A 43 -10.73 4.89 8.36
CA ALA A 43 -11.95 4.13 8.63
C ALA A 43 -13.15 5.07 8.86
N GLY A 44 -14.23 4.88 8.08
CA GLY A 44 -15.45 5.70 8.10
C GLY A 44 -15.26 7.17 7.70
N TYR A 45 -14.15 7.53 7.06
CA TYR A 45 -13.89 8.92 6.63
C TYR A 45 -14.99 9.44 5.69
N LYS A 46 -15.48 8.59 4.80
CA LYS A 46 -16.54 8.94 3.83
C LYS A 46 -17.93 9.04 4.45
N SER A 47 -18.07 8.80 5.75
CA SER A 47 -19.32 8.83 6.53
C SER A 47 -20.37 7.80 6.12
N ASP A 48 -20.47 7.44 4.86
CA ASP A 48 -21.28 6.34 4.34
C ASP A 48 -20.63 4.98 4.59
N PHE A 49 -21.39 3.90 4.45
CA PHE A 49 -20.81 2.57 4.37
C PHE A 49 -20.15 2.40 3.00
N PHE A 50 -18.87 2.19 3.01
CA PHE A 50 -18.05 2.11 1.81
C PHE A 50 -17.42 0.73 1.68
N VAL A 51 -17.67 0.07 0.56
CA VAL A 51 -17.03 -1.20 0.19
C VAL A 51 -16.07 -0.91 -0.94
N SER A 52 -14.82 -1.28 -0.80
CA SER A 52 -13.80 -1.10 -1.83
C SER A 52 -13.03 -2.38 -2.08
N SER A 53 -12.66 -2.59 -3.31
CA SER A 53 -11.82 -3.71 -3.74
C SER A 53 -10.89 -3.26 -4.85
N PHE A 54 -9.67 -3.78 -4.85
CA PHE A 54 -8.79 -3.66 -6.00
C PHE A 54 -8.04 -4.97 -6.25
N PHE A 55 -7.63 -5.14 -7.50
CA PHE A 55 -6.72 -6.18 -7.94
C PHE A 55 -5.64 -5.58 -8.81
N ARG A 56 -4.39 -5.88 -8.50
CA ARG A 56 -3.21 -5.41 -9.20
C ARG A 56 -2.36 -6.58 -9.69
N SER A 57 -1.99 -6.54 -10.95
CA SER A 57 -0.97 -7.40 -11.55
C SER A 57 0.23 -6.52 -11.93
N GLN A 58 1.34 -6.70 -11.24
CA GLN A 58 2.54 -5.89 -11.43
C GLN A 58 3.48 -6.59 -12.41
N TRP A 59 4.15 -5.81 -13.29
CA TRP A 59 5.11 -6.30 -14.29
C TRP A 59 4.56 -7.49 -15.10
N THR A 60 3.39 -7.29 -15.67
CA THR A 60 2.68 -8.31 -16.45
C THR A 60 3.56 -8.88 -17.54
N GLY A 61 3.63 -10.20 -17.66
CA GLY A 61 4.51 -10.92 -18.60
C GLY A 61 5.75 -11.53 -17.95
N LEU A 62 6.13 -11.10 -16.75
CA LEU A 62 7.23 -11.73 -16.01
C LEU A 62 6.73 -12.96 -15.24
N PRO A 63 7.37 -14.14 -15.36
CA PRO A 63 7.03 -15.30 -14.55
C PRO A 63 7.22 -15.01 -13.05
N GLY A 64 6.19 -15.30 -12.23
CA GLY A 64 6.23 -15.04 -10.80
C GLY A 64 6.09 -13.57 -10.40
N ALA A 65 5.67 -12.70 -11.33
CA ALA A 65 5.41 -11.29 -11.06
C ALA A 65 4.38 -11.09 -9.93
N PRO A 66 4.47 -9.98 -9.16
CA PRO A 66 3.60 -9.73 -8.04
C PRO A 66 2.14 -9.58 -8.45
N THR A 67 1.25 -10.14 -7.63
CA THR A 67 -0.19 -9.89 -7.69
C THR A 67 -0.70 -9.51 -6.32
N THR A 68 -1.48 -8.43 -6.24
CA THR A 68 -2.02 -7.91 -4.99
C THR A 68 -3.51 -7.71 -5.12
N GLY A 69 -4.26 -8.12 -4.12
CA GLY A 69 -5.69 -7.85 -4.03
C GLY A 69 -6.10 -7.44 -2.63
N SER A 70 -7.09 -6.57 -2.54
CA SER A 70 -7.67 -6.15 -1.26
C SER A 70 -9.17 -5.98 -1.39
N VAL A 71 -9.87 -6.29 -0.31
CA VAL A 71 -11.28 -5.96 -0.09
C VAL A 71 -11.38 -5.29 1.26
N ALA A 72 -12.06 -4.16 1.32
CA ALA A 72 -12.30 -3.44 2.56
C ALA A 72 -13.75 -2.99 2.63
N VAL A 73 -14.27 -2.93 3.85
CA VAL A 73 -15.55 -2.30 4.17
C VAL A 73 -15.35 -1.40 5.37
N ASP A 74 -15.82 -0.18 5.28
CA ASP A 74 -15.76 0.77 6.37
C ASP A 74 -16.99 1.67 6.41
N GLY A 75 -17.20 2.32 7.54
CA GLY A 75 -18.31 3.25 7.72
C GLY A 75 -18.20 4.02 9.03
N ALA A 76 -18.93 5.13 9.09
CA ALA A 76 -19.00 5.95 10.28
C ALA A 76 -20.16 5.53 11.18
N VAL A 77 -19.94 5.62 12.48
CA VAL A 77 -20.95 5.42 13.55
C VAL A 77 -20.84 6.55 14.58
N ALA A 78 -21.71 6.55 15.58
CA ALA A 78 -21.70 7.54 16.65
C ALA A 78 -21.65 8.98 16.15
N ASN A 79 -22.54 9.35 15.23
CA ASN A 79 -22.64 10.68 14.63
C ASN A 79 -21.31 11.13 13.97
N ASP A 80 -20.69 10.22 13.22
CA ASP A 80 -19.43 10.41 12.51
C ASP A 80 -18.18 10.58 13.40
N ALA A 81 -18.31 10.46 14.73
CA ALA A 81 -17.16 10.53 15.63
C ALA A 81 -16.30 9.27 15.62
N VAL A 82 -16.89 8.13 15.26
CA VAL A 82 -16.19 6.83 15.22
C VAL A 82 -16.27 6.24 13.83
N GLY A 83 -15.15 5.75 13.35
CA GLY A 83 -15.04 4.94 12.13
C GLY A 83 -14.70 3.51 12.46
N LEU A 84 -15.38 2.58 11.82
CA LEU A 84 -15.10 1.15 11.89
C LEU A 84 -14.80 0.64 10.48
N GLY A 85 -13.84 -0.27 10.37
CA GLY A 85 -13.51 -0.88 9.09
C GLY A 85 -12.93 -2.28 9.24
N LEU A 86 -13.21 -3.11 8.25
CA LEU A 86 -12.60 -4.43 8.08
C LEU A 86 -11.85 -4.44 6.75
N MET A 87 -10.68 -5.03 6.73
CA MET A 87 -9.86 -5.14 5.53
C MET A 87 -9.25 -6.53 5.43
N LEU A 88 -9.32 -7.12 4.26
CA LEU A 88 -8.62 -8.33 3.85
C LEU A 88 -7.72 -7.99 2.67
N GLN A 89 -6.46 -8.41 2.74
CA GLN A 89 -5.52 -8.25 1.64
C GLN A 89 -4.74 -9.52 1.39
N ARG A 90 -4.35 -9.72 0.15
CA ARG A 90 -3.45 -10.78 -0.27
C ARG A 90 -2.41 -10.22 -1.22
N ASP A 91 -1.17 -10.58 -0.96
CA ASP A 91 -0.05 -10.31 -1.84
C ASP A 91 0.68 -11.61 -2.17
N GLN A 92 1.11 -11.77 -3.41
CA GLN A 92 1.85 -12.93 -3.87
C GLN A 92 2.97 -12.49 -4.81
N ILE A 93 4.17 -12.94 -4.55
CA ILE A 93 5.34 -12.75 -5.42
C ILE A 93 6.09 -14.07 -5.56
N GLY A 94 6.11 -14.63 -6.77
CA GLY A 94 6.71 -15.94 -7.02
C GLY A 94 6.08 -17.03 -6.13
N ALA A 95 6.93 -17.67 -5.33
CA ALA A 95 6.54 -18.69 -4.37
C ALA A 95 6.03 -18.12 -3.04
N GLN A 96 6.29 -16.84 -2.74
CA GLN A 96 5.90 -16.20 -1.49
C GLN A 96 4.49 -15.65 -1.55
N SER A 97 3.75 -15.76 -0.45
CA SER A 97 2.42 -15.17 -0.30
C SER A 97 2.22 -14.62 1.10
N THR A 98 1.52 -13.49 1.18
CA THR A 98 1.09 -12.87 2.43
C THR A 98 -0.41 -12.64 2.37
N VAL A 99 -1.13 -13.07 3.41
CA VAL A 99 -2.55 -12.76 3.59
C VAL A 99 -2.69 -12.05 4.92
N ALA A 100 -3.36 -10.90 4.93
CA ALA A 100 -3.59 -10.13 6.14
C ALA A 100 -5.07 -9.78 6.29
N ALA A 101 -5.57 -9.81 7.53
CA ALA A 101 -6.91 -9.38 7.89
C ALA A 101 -6.83 -8.42 9.08
N TYR A 102 -7.48 -7.26 8.95
CA TYR A 102 -7.49 -6.21 9.97
C TYR A 102 -8.89 -5.74 10.30
N ALA A 103 -9.15 -5.52 11.58
CA ALA A 103 -10.21 -4.68 12.07
C ALA A 103 -9.61 -3.30 12.41
N ASN A 104 -10.21 -2.24 11.89
CA ASN A 104 -9.74 -0.87 12.05
C ASN A 104 -10.78 -0.06 12.83
N TYR A 105 -10.31 0.75 13.75
CA TYR A 105 -11.06 1.69 14.54
C TYR A 105 -10.43 3.07 14.38
N ALA A 106 -11.24 4.09 14.09
CA ALA A 106 -10.80 5.48 14.03
C ALA A 106 -11.68 6.34 14.94
N TYR A 107 -11.06 7.16 15.76
CA TYR A 107 -11.75 8.18 16.55
C TYR A 107 -11.45 9.55 15.97
N ARG A 108 -12.51 10.33 15.70
CA ARG A 108 -12.44 11.63 15.04
C ARG A 108 -12.87 12.74 15.97
N ILE A 109 -12.01 13.74 16.09
CA ILE A 109 -12.22 14.93 16.90
C ILE A 109 -12.40 16.10 15.94
N GLN A 110 -13.48 16.86 16.09
CA GLN A 110 -13.67 18.12 15.41
C GLN A 110 -12.68 19.15 15.95
N ILE A 111 -12.03 19.91 15.06
CA ILE A 111 -11.09 20.96 15.43
C ILE A 111 -11.63 22.29 14.98
N GLY A 112 -11.86 23.21 15.94
CA GLY A 112 -12.43 24.53 15.68
C GLY A 112 -13.93 24.47 15.36
N ASP A 113 -14.43 25.55 14.77
CA ASP A 113 -15.86 25.75 14.51
C ASP A 113 -16.32 25.14 13.18
N ASN A 114 -15.37 24.75 12.32
CA ASN A 114 -15.68 24.09 11.05
C ASN A 114 -15.92 22.60 11.28
N GLU A 115 -17.15 22.13 11.00
CA GLU A 115 -17.56 20.74 11.18
C GLU A 115 -16.78 19.75 10.27
N ASP A 116 -16.17 20.24 9.19
CA ASP A 116 -15.38 19.44 8.25
C ASP A 116 -13.90 19.33 8.67
N SER A 117 -13.44 20.19 9.61
CA SER A 117 -12.08 20.11 10.16
C SER A 117 -12.01 19.05 11.24
N ARG A 118 -11.36 17.94 10.96
CA ARG A 118 -11.29 16.77 11.85
C ARG A 118 -9.90 16.19 11.95
N LEU A 119 -9.54 15.80 13.16
CA LEU A 119 -8.36 14.99 13.45
C LEU A 119 -8.81 13.59 13.83
N ALA A 120 -8.37 12.60 13.08
CA ALA A 120 -8.66 11.19 13.31
C ALA A 120 -7.43 10.46 13.83
N PHE A 121 -7.62 9.63 14.85
CA PHE A 121 -6.65 8.68 15.36
C PHE A 121 -7.14 7.28 15.02
N GLY A 122 -6.36 6.51 14.28
CA GLY A 122 -6.70 5.18 13.83
C GLY A 122 -5.82 4.11 14.48
N ILE A 123 -6.43 3.01 14.84
CA ILE A 123 -5.76 1.78 15.25
C ILE A 123 -6.34 0.62 14.45
N GLY A 124 -5.48 -0.25 13.94
CA GLY A 124 -5.85 -1.53 13.35
C GLY A 124 -5.26 -2.66 14.16
N ALA A 125 -6.04 -3.69 14.41
CA ALA A 125 -5.60 -4.95 14.98
C ALA A 125 -5.93 -6.09 14.01
N GLY A 126 -5.00 -7.01 13.83
CA GLY A 126 -5.17 -8.04 12.83
C GLY A 126 -4.22 -9.21 12.95
N ILE A 127 -4.24 -10.01 11.93
CA ILE A 127 -3.39 -11.18 11.75
C ILE A 127 -2.77 -11.15 10.35
N VAL A 128 -1.50 -11.55 10.28
CA VAL A 128 -0.77 -11.70 9.02
C VAL A 128 -0.27 -13.13 8.90
N GLN A 129 -0.66 -13.80 7.84
CA GLN A 129 -0.12 -15.11 7.47
C GLN A 129 0.89 -14.92 6.34
N SER A 130 2.15 -15.18 6.62
CA SER A 130 3.23 -15.20 5.63
C SER A 130 3.60 -16.63 5.29
N GLY A 131 3.78 -16.92 4.01
CA GLY A 131 4.04 -18.28 3.54
C GLY A 131 4.91 -18.37 2.30
N ILE A 132 5.44 -19.57 2.07
CA ILE A 132 6.17 -19.95 0.86
C ILE A 132 5.66 -21.28 0.35
N ASP A 133 5.37 -21.34 -0.93
CA ASP A 133 4.99 -22.57 -1.65
C ASP A 133 6.24 -23.19 -2.28
N GLY A 134 6.81 -24.17 -1.58
CA GLY A 134 8.01 -24.87 -2.03
C GLY A 134 7.83 -25.62 -3.36
N SER A 135 6.61 -25.98 -3.72
CA SER A 135 6.33 -26.65 -5.01
C SER A 135 6.59 -25.77 -6.22
N LYS A 136 6.64 -24.45 -6.02
CA LYS A 136 6.96 -23.45 -7.05
C LYS A 136 8.46 -23.14 -7.14
N LEU A 137 9.27 -23.73 -6.27
CA LEU A 137 10.71 -23.56 -6.28
C LEU A 137 11.34 -24.65 -7.16
N ASN A 138 12.29 -24.23 -8.00
CA ASN A 138 13.07 -25.13 -8.82
C ASN A 138 14.50 -25.24 -8.27
N PRO A 139 14.78 -26.14 -7.29
CA PRO A 139 16.10 -26.27 -6.72
C PRO A 139 17.08 -26.85 -7.75
N VAL A 140 18.30 -26.31 -7.78
CA VAL A 140 19.38 -26.84 -8.63
C VAL A 140 19.79 -28.25 -8.15
N GLN A 141 19.65 -28.51 -6.86
CA GLN A 141 19.96 -29.80 -6.24
C GLN A 141 18.68 -30.39 -5.63
N THR A 142 18.24 -31.54 -6.11
CA THR A 142 17.09 -32.26 -5.55
C THR A 142 17.44 -32.79 -4.16
N GLY A 143 16.57 -32.55 -3.18
CA GLY A 143 16.76 -33.04 -1.81
C GLY A 143 17.54 -32.09 -0.89
N ASP A 144 17.73 -30.84 -1.26
CA ASP A 144 18.27 -29.83 -0.36
C ASP A 144 17.31 -29.62 0.83
N TYR A 145 17.83 -29.91 2.03
CA TYR A 145 17.07 -29.83 3.29
C TYR A 145 16.55 -28.43 3.60
N TYR A 146 17.22 -27.38 3.12
CA TYR A 146 16.85 -25.98 3.36
C TYR A 146 15.79 -25.46 2.42
N ILE A 147 15.50 -26.18 1.32
CA ILE A 147 14.47 -25.79 0.36
C ILE A 147 13.17 -26.53 0.70
N PRO A 148 12.09 -25.81 1.07
CA PRO A 148 10.83 -26.46 1.37
C PRO A 148 10.25 -27.14 0.12
N THR A 149 9.79 -28.38 0.27
CA THR A 149 9.14 -29.14 -0.81
C THR A 149 7.63 -28.97 -0.86
N GLY A 150 7.05 -28.31 0.17
CA GLY A 150 5.60 -28.06 0.31
C GLY A 150 5.32 -26.66 0.84
N ASN A 151 4.05 -26.40 1.11
CA ASN A 151 3.63 -25.13 1.69
C ASN A 151 4.09 -25.00 3.14
N ARG A 152 4.78 -23.90 3.44
CA ARG A 152 5.14 -23.50 4.80
C ARG A 152 4.60 -22.10 5.06
N SER A 153 3.95 -21.91 6.19
CA SER A 153 3.44 -20.61 6.59
C SER A 153 3.47 -20.45 8.09
N PHE A 154 3.48 -19.18 8.53
CA PHE A 154 3.27 -18.83 9.92
C PHE A 154 2.26 -17.70 10.03
N LEU A 155 1.55 -17.66 11.15
CA LEU A 155 0.57 -16.63 11.49
C LEU A 155 1.16 -15.73 12.58
N SER A 156 1.09 -14.41 12.36
CA SER A 156 1.51 -13.40 13.32
C SER A 156 0.36 -12.51 13.68
N PRO A 157 0.17 -12.13 14.96
CA PRO A 157 -0.62 -10.95 15.28
C PRO A 157 0.06 -9.70 14.71
N ASP A 158 -0.75 -8.74 14.31
CA ASP A 158 -0.25 -7.46 13.83
C ASP A 158 -1.09 -6.29 14.33
N ALA A 159 -0.48 -5.11 14.31
CA ALA A 159 -1.12 -3.84 14.63
C ALA A 159 -0.71 -2.77 13.63
N ARG A 160 -1.64 -1.82 13.40
CA ARG A 160 -1.47 -0.64 12.57
C ARG A 160 -1.85 0.59 13.38
N LEU A 161 -1.16 1.69 13.19
CA LEU A 161 -1.47 2.98 13.80
C LEU A 161 -1.54 4.05 12.72
N GLY A 162 -2.39 5.06 12.95
CA GLY A 162 -2.49 6.17 12.02
C GLY A 162 -3.09 7.42 12.64
N ILE A 163 -2.76 8.52 12.02
CA ILE A 163 -3.32 9.84 12.29
C ILE A 163 -3.69 10.47 10.95
N LEU A 164 -4.80 11.20 10.92
CA LEU A 164 -5.28 11.88 9.72
C LEU A 164 -5.96 13.18 10.13
N TYR A 165 -5.46 14.29 9.62
CA TYR A 165 -6.15 15.57 9.65
C TYR A 165 -6.78 15.85 8.30
N THR A 166 -8.02 16.31 8.31
CA THR A 166 -8.76 16.72 7.11
C THR A 166 -9.55 17.99 7.39
N ASN A 167 -9.70 18.80 6.37
CA ASN A 167 -10.67 19.89 6.33
C ASN A 167 -11.32 19.92 4.94
N ASP A 168 -11.97 21.01 4.57
CA ASP A 168 -12.63 21.14 3.26
C ASP A 168 -11.69 20.99 2.07
N ASP A 169 -10.44 21.49 2.22
CA ASP A 169 -9.51 21.66 1.11
C ASP A 169 -8.28 20.76 1.21
N TRP A 170 -7.87 20.37 2.45
CA TRP A 170 -6.60 19.75 2.71
C TRP A 170 -6.73 18.46 3.53
N PHE A 171 -5.81 17.56 3.30
CA PHE A 171 -5.57 16.43 4.16
C PHE A 171 -4.07 16.23 4.41
N ILE A 172 -3.76 15.78 5.61
CA ILE A 172 -2.42 15.34 5.99
C ILE A 172 -2.55 14.11 6.87
N GLY A 173 -1.80 13.07 6.58
CA GLY A 173 -1.87 11.81 7.30
C GLY A 173 -0.51 11.16 7.47
N ALA A 174 -0.38 10.41 8.56
CA ALA A 174 0.76 9.54 8.81
C ALA A 174 0.26 8.21 9.37
N SER A 175 0.92 7.11 9.01
CA SER A 175 0.58 5.79 9.52
C SER A 175 1.77 4.84 9.49
N VAL A 176 1.65 3.77 10.25
CA VAL A 176 2.60 2.67 10.26
C VAL A 176 1.86 1.35 10.33
N ASP A 177 2.27 0.42 9.48
CA ASP A 177 1.75 -0.95 9.37
C ASP A 177 2.83 -1.97 9.71
N ASN A 178 2.44 -3.24 9.91
CA ASN A 178 3.33 -4.35 10.23
C ASN A 178 4.17 -4.12 11.50
N LEU A 179 3.55 -3.58 12.57
CA LEU A 179 4.24 -3.22 13.80
C LEU A 179 4.72 -4.44 14.61
N LEU A 180 3.93 -5.52 14.66
CA LEU A 180 4.16 -6.63 15.56
C LEU A 180 4.89 -7.85 14.97
N PRO A 181 4.81 -8.18 13.67
CA PRO A 181 5.35 -9.44 13.15
C PRO A 181 6.83 -9.67 13.45
N GLN A 182 7.64 -8.62 13.42
CA GLN A 182 9.07 -8.70 13.71
C GLN A 182 9.42 -9.08 15.17
N TYR A 183 8.48 -8.86 16.12
CA TYR A 183 8.67 -9.17 17.55
C TYR A 183 8.03 -10.50 17.94
N THR A 184 7.01 -10.94 17.21
CA THR A 184 6.26 -12.16 17.51
C THR A 184 6.87 -13.42 16.91
N HIS A 185 7.75 -13.26 15.91
CA HIS A 185 8.49 -14.38 15.31
C HIS A 185 10.00 -14.17 15.44
N PRO A 186 10.68 -15.02 16.20
CA PRO A 186 12.15 -15.01 16.28
C PRO A 186 12.74 -15.20 14.88
N ALA A 187 13.79 -14.44 14.57
CA ALA A 187 14.49 -14.52 13.28
C ALA A 187 14.95 -15.95 12.94
N SER A 188 15.27 -16.78 13.96
CA SER A 188 15.64 -18.19 13.82
C SER A 188 14.51 -19.03 13.23
N THR A 189 13.25 -18.80 13.61
CA THR A 189 12.10 -19.56 13.09
C THR A 189 11.81 -19.19 11.63
N ALA A 190 11.82 -17.91 11.30
CA ALA A 190 11.61 -17.47 9.92
C ALA A 190 12.74 -17.93 8.99
N SER A 191 14.01 -17.87 9.44
CA SER A 191 15.14 -18.36 8.67
C SER A 191 15.08 -19.86 8.42
N SER A 192 14.64 -20.66 9.41
CA SER A 192 14.49 -22.10 9.25
C SER A 192 13.35 -22.49 8.29
N LEU A 193 12.35 -21.62 8.14
CA LEU A 193 11.22 -21.83 7.23
C LEU A 193 11.44 -21.21 5.84
N GLY A 194 12.44 -20.33 5.68
CA GLY A 194 12.64 -19.55 4.45
C GLY A 194 11.52 -18.56 4.15
N VAL A 195 10.70 -18.22 5.15
CA VAL A 195 9.55 -17.31 4.99
C VAL A 195 9.95 -15.92 5.49
N PRO A 196 9.76 -14.86 4.70
CA PRO A 196 10.07 -13.50 5.11
C PRO A 196 9.13 -13.00 6.22
N ILE A 197 9.69 -12.28 7.20
CA ILE A 197 8.92 -11.58 8.23
C ILE A 197 8.59 -10.16 7.73
N PRO A 198 7.31 -9.75 7.68
CA PRO A 198 6.94 -8.38 7.34
C PRO A 198 7.65 -7.38 8.24
N LYS A 199 8.14 -6.28 7.64
CA LYS A 199 8.80 -5.18 8.33
C LYS A 199 7.84 -3.99 8.43
N PRO A 200 8.03 -3.08 9.39
CA PRO A 200 7.22 -1.87 9.47
C PRO A 200 7.28 -1.08 8.17
N HIS A 201 6.11 -0.61 7.74
CA HIS A 201 5.94 0.30 6.61
C HIS A 201 5.33 1.59 7.11
N GLU A 202 6.01 2.68 6.85
CA GLU A 202 5.61 4.03 7.23
C GLU A 202 5.06 4.75 6.00
N TYR A 203 3.94 5.44 6.18
CA TYR A 203 3.29 6.24 5.15
C TYR A 203 3.10 7.66 5.65
N PHE A 204 3.43 8.62 4.82
CA PHE A 204 3.11 10.02 5.04
C PHE A 204 2.42 10.57 3.80
N THR A 205 1.23 11.15 3.98
CA THR A 205 0.42 11.72 2.89
C THR A 205 0.12 13.17 3.15
N VAL A 206 0.15 13.97 2.10
CA VAL A 206 -0.36 15.33 2.11
C VAL A 206 -0.98 15.64 0.75
N GLY A 207 -2.08 16.35 0.74
CA GLY A 207 -2.73 16.76 -0.49
C GLY A 207 -3.88 17.71 -0.24
N GLY A 208 -4.51 18.13 -1.32
CA GLY A 208 -5.64 19.02 -1.26
C GLY A 208 -6.57 18.81 -2.45
N ILE A 209 -7.73 19.48 -2.40
CA ILE A 209 -8.66 19.57 -3.51
C ILE A 209 -9.02 21.04 -3.73
N PHE A 210 -8.95 21.48 -4.97
CA PHE A 210 -9.14 22.87 -5.35
C PHE A 210 -10.13 22.96 -6.51
N ASP A 211 -11.13 23.80 -6.38
CA ASP A 211 -12.04 24.10 -7.45
C ASP A 211 -11.36 24.98 -8.50
N LEU A 212 -11.18 24.47 -9.72
CA LEU A 212 -10.66 25.27 -10.84
C LEU A 212 -11.80 26.03 -11.54
N ASN A 213 -12.98 25.41 -11.61
CA ASN A 213 -14.23 25.98 -12.07
C ASN A 213 -15.39 25.10 -11.60
N ASP A 214 -16.63 25.45 -11.92
CA ASP A 214 -17.85 24.74 -11.48
C ASP A 214 -17.89 23.24 -11.89
N ALA A 215 -17.14 22.86 -12.93
CA ALA A 215 -17.14 21.49 -13.46
C ALA A 215 -15.81 20.74 -13.24
N THR A 216 -14.79 21.40 -12.71
CA THR A 216 -13.45 20.81 -12.64
C THR A 216 -12.78 21.08 -11.29
N LYS A 217 -12.33 20.02 -10.62
CA LYS A 217 -11.54 20.10 -9.41
C LYS A 217 -10.15 19.50 -9.63
N LEU A 218 -9.14 20.11 -9.02
CA LEU A 218 -7.76 19.63 -9.03
C LEU A 218 -7.41 19.01 -7.68
N LYS A 219 -6.83 17.81 -7.69
CA LYS A 219 -6.37 17.11 -6.49
C LYS A 219 -4.88 16.77 -6.60
N PRO A 220 -3.97 17.68 -6.22
CA PRO A 220 -2.56 17.37 -6.05
C PRO A 220 -2.34 16.65 -4.72
N SER A 221 -1.38 15.71 -4.70
CA SER A 221 -0.97 15.07 -3.43
C SER A 221 0.42 14.44 -3.54
N ILE A 222 1.02 14.21 -2.37
CA ILE A 222 2.29 13.51 -2.22
C ILE A 222 2.05 12.37 -1.22
N LEU A 223 2.58 11.18 -1.55
CA LEU A 223 2.72 10.07 -0.62
C LEU A 223 4.20 9.71 -0.52
N ILE A 224 4.71 9.64 0.70
CA ILE A 224 6.01 9.07 1.03
C ILE A 224 5.77 7.71 1.69
N LYS A 225 6.46 6.69 1.19
CA LYS A 225 6.44 5.32 1.72
C LYS A 225 7.84 4.93 2.13
N ASP A 226 8.01 4.51 3.37
CA ASP A 226 9.29 4.09 3.89
C ASP A 226 9.24 2.70 4.53
N THR A 227 10.34 1.96 4.40
CA THR A 227 10.60 0.72 5.12
C THR A 227 12.12 0.57 5.27
N PRO A 228 12.60 -0.03 6.36
CA PRO A 228 14.04 -0.15 6.60
C PRO A 228 14.81 -0.92 5.52
N THR A 229 14.14 -1.79 4.76
CA THR A 229 14.76 -2.75 3.83
C THR A 229 14.70 -2.34 2.36
N ALA A 230 14.05 -1.21 2.03
CA ALA A 230 13.92 -0.72 0.65
C ALA A 230 14.21 0.78 0.55
N PRO A 231 14.48 1.33 -0.64
CA PRO A 231 14.55 2.76 -0.85
C PRO A 231 13.23 3.43 -0.46
N THR A 232 13.30 4.59 0.20
CA THR A 232 12.12 5.41 0.43
C THR A 232 11.52 5.82 -0.90
N SER A 233 10.23 5.57 -1.10
CA SER A 233 9.50 5.90 -2.31
C SER A 233 8.64 7.14 -2.11
N MET A 234 8.60 8.01 -3.12
CA MET A 234 7.75 9.18 -3.15
C MET A 234 6.87 9.15 -4.40
N ASP A 235 5.57 9.25 -4.21
CA ASP A 235 4.59 9.38 -5.28
C ASP A 235 4.09 10.84 -5.31
N ILE A 236 4.25 11.50 -6.45
CA ILE A 236 3.71 12.84 -6.71
C ILE A 236 2.50 12.65 -7.62
N ASN A 237 1.34 13.04 -7.14
CA ASN A 237 0.07 12.80 -7.82
C ASN A 237 -0.57 14.11 -8.27
N THR A 238 -1.24 14.05 -9.41
CA THR A 238 -2.10 15.11 -9.89
C THR A 238 -3.33 14.50 -10.56
N PHE A 239 -4.51 14.81 -10.01
CA PHE A 239 -5.78 14.32 -10.52
C PHE A 239 -6.73 15.47 -10.81
N LEU A 240 -7.55 15.31 -11.85
CA LEU A 240 -8.64 16.21 -12.20
C LEU A 240 -9.97 15.44 -12.09
N LEU A 241 -10.91 16.00 -11.33
CA LEU A 241 -12.29 15.56 -11.35
C LEU A 241 -13.05 16.39 -12.38
N LEU A 242 -13.68 15.72 -13.32
CA LEU A 242 -14.43 16.33 -14.40
C LEU A 242 -15.92 16.06 -14.21
N SER A 243 -16.71 17.14 -14.12
CA SER A 243 -18.18 17.13 -14.00
C SER A 243 -18.69 16.18 -12.90
N ASP A 244 -17.96 16.05 -11.79
CA ASP A 244 -18.22 15.14 -10.67
C ASP A 244 -18.42 13.66 -11.07
N LYS A 245 -17.86 13.25 -12.23
CA LYS A 245 -18.09 11.90 -12.81
C LYS A 245 -16.84 11.13 -13.10
N ILE A 246 -15.75 11.79 -13.44
CA ILE A 246 -14.53 11.12 -13.89
C ILE A 246 -13.33 11.76 -13.22
N TRP A 247 -12.54 10.96 -12.50
CA TRP A 247 -11.19 11.29 -12.12
C TRP A 247 -10.23 10.86 -13.23
N LEU A 248 -9.42 11.78 -13.70
CA LEU A 248 -8.29 11.51 -14.59
C LEU A 248 -7.03 12.03 -13.93
N GLY A 249 -5.98 11.26 -13.93
CA GLY A 249 -4.74 11.75 -13.33
C GLY A 249 -3.54 10.89 -13.60
N GLY A 250 -2.44 11.36 -13.04
CA GLY A 250 -1.15 10.71 -13.14
C GLY A 250 -0.37 10.79 -11.85
N THR A 251 0.53 9.81 -11.70
CA THR A 251 1.47 9.72 -10.59
C THR A 251 2.88 9.57 -11.15
N TYR A 252 3.80 10.38 -10.66
CA TYR A 252 5.23 10.17 -10.85
C TYR A 252 5.81 9.53 -9.58
N ARG A 253 6.32 8.31 -9.70
CA ARG A 253 6.92 7.57 -8.60
C ARG A 253 8.43 7.60 -8.71
N THR A 254 9.09 7.98 -7.62
CA THR A 254 10.54 8.07 -7.54
C THR A 254 11.04 7.63 -6.17
N ALA A 255 12.29 7.21 -6.09
CA ALA A 255 12.94 6.97 -4.80
C ALA A 255 13.65 8.26 -4.34
N VAL A 256 13.58 8.54 -3.05
CA VAL A 256 14.22 9.70 -2.42
C VAL A 256 15.12 9.26 -1.26
N PRO A 257 16.36 9.77 -1.18
CA PRO A 257 17.28 9.43 -0.09
C PRO A 257 16.99 10.33 1.13
N LEU A 258 15.97 9.98 1.96
CA LEU A 258 15.66 10.75 3.16
C LEU A 258 16.73 10.60 4.24
N TYR A 259 17.30 9.40 4.38
CA TYR A 259 18.35 9.11 5.35
C TYR A 259 19.24 7.95 4.85
N ASN A 260 20.38 7.76 5.49
CA ASN A 260 21.31 6.69 5.12
C ASN A 260 20.78 5.34 5.63
N LYS A 261 20.54 4.41 4.72
CA LYS A 261 20.16 3.01 5.00
C LYS A 261 21.39 2.12 4.82
N PRO A 262 22.08 1.71 5.90
CA PRO A 262 23.40 1.05 5.80
C PRO A 262 23.37 -0.30 5.10
N ASN A 263 22.21 -0.98 5.13
CA ASN A 263 22.02 -2.30 4.52
C ASN A 263 21.47 -2.24 3.08
N LEU A 264 21.29 -1.04 2.53
CA LEU A 264 20.77 -0.88 1.18
C LEU A 264 21.93 -0.79 0.17
N GLN A 265 21.80 -1.50 -0.95
CA GLN A 265 22.77 -1.42 -2.04
C GLN A 265 22.84 0.01 -2.60
N LYS A 266 24.07 0.53 -2.76
CA LYS A 266 24.30 1.86 -3.35
C LYS A 266 24.03 1.84 -4.87
N GLY A 267 23.55 2.96 -5.39
CA GLY A 267 23.35 3.13 -6.84
C GLY A 267 22.09 2.48 -7.40
N LEU A 268 21.09 2.20 -6.56
CA LEU A 268 19.78 1.77 -7.04
C LEU A 268 19.12 2.88 -7.88
N PRO A 269 18.36 2.52 -8.95
CA PRO A 269 17.63 3.48 -9.74
C PRO A 269 16.64 4.29 -8.89
N THR A 270 16.63 5.60 -9.05
CA THR A 270 15.69 6.49 -8.34
C THR A 270 14.33 6.53 -9.02
N GLN A 271 14.29 6.53 -10.34
CA GLN A 271 13.04 6.56 -11.10
C GLN A 271 12.39 5.17 -11.11
N SER A 272 11.12 5.11 -10.70
CA SER A 272 10.40 3.84 -10.58
C SER A 272 9.32 3.68 -11.64
N ALA A 273 8.37 4.61 -11.73
CA ALA A 273 7.25 4.51 -12.67
C ALA A 273 6.56 5.85 -12.94
N MET A 274 5.88 5.91 -14.08
CA MET A 274 4.80 6.86 -14.34
C MET A 274 3.48 6.08 -14.36
N VAL A 275 2.45 6.61 -13.72
CA VAL A 275 1.13 5.98 -13.64
C VAL A 275 0.10 6.87 -14.29
N ALA A 276 -0.74 6.29 -15.14
CA ALA A 276 -1.96 6.92 -15.63
C ALA A 276 -3.16 6.25 -14.94
N THR A 277 -4.08 7.04 -14.40
CA THR A 277 -5.24 6.53 -13.67
C THR A 277 -6.51 7.19 -14.16
N VAL A 278 -7.56 6.39 -14.29
CA VAL A 278 -8.93 6.84 -14.50
C VAL A 278 -9.85 6.17 -13.48
N GLU A 279 -10.72 6.95 -12.83
CA GLU A 279 -11.83 6.43 -12.01
C GLU A 279 -13.12 7.04 -12.50
N PHE A 280 -14.09 6.19 -12.77
CA PHE A 280 -15.40 6.57 -13.32
C PHE A 280 -16.52 6.26 -12.31
N PHE A 281 -17.38 7.24 -12.07
CA PHE A 281 -18.60 7.09 -11.29
C PHE A 281 -19.71 6.52 -12.19
N ALA A 282 -19.82 5.20 -12.25
CA ALA A 282 -20.82 4.52 -13.07
C ALA A 282 -22.25 4.82 -12.61
N THR A 283 -22.44 5.01 -11.29
CA THR A 283 -23.64 5.55 -10.64
C THR A 283 -23.20 6.42 -9.47
N GLU A 284 -24.14 7.04 -8.75
CA GLU A 284 -23.84 7.78 -7.52
C GLU A 284 -23.15 6.91 -6.45
N SER A 285 -23.42 5.61 -6.46
CA SER A 285 -22.88 4.67 -5.49
C SER A 285 -21.73 3.82 -6.01
N LEU A 286 -21.64 3.59 -7.33
CA LEU A 286 -20.66 2.66 -7.92
C LEU A 286 -19.56 3.42 -8.65
N ARG A 287 -18.31 3.09 -8.29
CA ARG A 287 -17.10 3.59 -8.94
C ARG A 287 -16.29 2.44 -9.48
N ILE A 288 -15.70 2.65 -10.65
CA ILE A 288 -14.80 1.71 -11.30
C ILE A 288 -13.53 2.46 -11.67
N GLY A 289 -12.37 1.96 -11.24
CA GLY A 289 -11.09 2.59 -11.49
C GLY A 289 -10.13 1.66 -12.22
N TYR A 290 -9.27 2.25 -13.03
CA TYR A 290 -8.17 1.55 -13.69
C TYR A 290 -6.91 2.41 -13.63
N ALA A 291 -5.78 1.76 -13.29
CA ALA A 291 -4.47 2.40 -13.36
C ALA A 291 -3.50 1.54 -14.15
N PHE A 292 -2.66 2.21 -14.93
CA PHE A 292 -1.58 1.62 -15.69
C PHE A 292 -0.25 2.25 -15.26
N ASP A 293 0.69 1.42 -14.77
CA ASP A 293 2.02 1.86 -14.37
C ASP A 293 3.03 1.49 -15.47
N TYR A 294 3.65 2.49 -16.03
CA TYR A 294 4.77 2.36 -16.93
C TYR A 294 6.10 2.43 -16.16
N SER A 295 6.88 1.35 -16.15
CA SER A 295 8.15 1.30 -15.44
C SER A 295 9.21 2.15 -16.16
N LEU A 296 9.90 3.04 -15.42
CA LEU A 296 10.96 3.91 -15.93
C LEU A 296 12.37 3.31 -15.78
N ASN A 297 12.45 2.09 -15.27
CA ASN A 297 13.69 1.36 -15.05
C ASN A 297 13.82 0.18 -16.03
N LYS A 298 14.89 -0.62 -15.89
CA LYS A 298 15.17 -1.77 -16.77
C LYS A 298 14.05 -2.83 -16.81
N LEU A 299 13.11 -2.85 -15.86
CA LEU A 299 11.99 -3.77 -15.87
C LEU A 299 11.03 -3.54 -17.04
N ASN A 300 11.04 -2.33 -17.63
CA ASN A 300 10.25 -2.02 -18.82
C ASN A 300 10.60 -2.89 -20.03
N THR A 301 11.83 -3.41 -20.09
CA THR A 301 12.26 -4.28 -21.21
C THR A 301 11.77 -5.72 -21.09
N PHE A 302 11.25 -6.12 -19.92
CA PHE A 302 10.89 -7.50 -19.61
C PHE A 302 9.38 -7.71 -19.37
N GLY A 303 8.56 -6.65 -19.37
CA GLY A 303 7.14 -6.76 -19.07
C GLY A 303 6.30 -5.69 -19.73
N TYR A 304 4.97 -5.90 -19.70
CA TYR A 304 3.98 -5.00 -20.31
C TYR A 304 3.44 -3.93 -19.34
N GLY A 305 4.22 -3.57 -18.30
CA GLY A 305 3.80 -2.63 -17.27
C GLY A 305 3.02 -3.30 -16.15
N SER A 306 2.34 -2.50 -15.33
CA SER A 306 1.49 -3.01 -14.24
C SER A 306 0.08 -2.47 -14.41
N HIS A 307 -0.91 -3.31 -14.12
CA HIS A 307 -2.32 -3.00 -14.27
C HIS A 307 -3.02 -3.14 -12.92
N GLU A 308 -3.86 -2.18 -12.60
CA GLU A 308 -4.66 -2.19 -11.38
C GLU A 308 -6.11 -1.83 -11.70
N LEU A 309 -7.03 -2.68 -11.31
CA LEU A 309 -8.47 -2.49 -11.43
C LEU A 309 -9.06 -2.30 -10.03
N SER A 310 -9.93 -1.31 -9.86
CA SER A 310 -10.66 -1.10 -8.61
C SER A 310 -12.16 -1.02 -8.85
N ILE A 311 -12.91 -1.46 -7.85
CA ILE A 311 -14.37 -1.31 -7.79
C ILE A 311 -14.69 -0.88 -6.37
N SER A 312 -15.51 0.16 -6.23
CA SER A 312 -16.00 0.59 -4.94
C SER A 312 -17.48 0.94 -4.98
N PHE A 313 -18.13 0.71 -3.85
CA PHE A 313 -19.57 0.89 -3.69
C PHE A 313 -19.86 1.62 -2.37
N SER A 314 -20.68 2.67 -2.45
CA SER A 314 -21.12 3.48 -1.32
C SER A 314 -22.60 3.24 -1.04
N LEU A 315 -22.93 2.96 0.22
CA LEU A 315 -24.29 2.84 0.73
C LEU A 315 -24.56 3.99 1.69
N LYS A 316 -25.60 4.77 1.44
CA LYS A 316 -25.99 5.88 2.33
C LYS A 316 -26.13 5.39 3.77
N ASN A 317 -25.49 6.08 4.69
CA ASN A 317 -25.58 5.82 6.12
C ASN A 317 -26.68 6.72 6.75
N PRO A 318 -27.85 6.17 7.12
CA PRO A 318 -28.94 6.98 7.64
C PRO A 318 -28.63 7.60 9.01
N ASN A 319 -27.63 7.11 9.70
CA ASN A 319 -27.20 7.59 11.02
C ASN A 319 -26.07 8.60 10.98
N SER A 320 -25.49 8.86 9.81
CA SER A 320 -24.47 9.89 9.63
C SER A 320 -25.10 11.27 9.54
N LEU A 321 -24.59 12.21 10.33
CA LEU A 321 -24.99 13.62 10.24
C LEU A 321 -24.55 14.24 8.92
N ARG A 322 -23.40 13.81 8.40
CA ARG A 322 -22.80 14.29 7.17
C ARG A 322 -23.50 13.72 5.93
N SER A 323 -23.90 12.45 5.95
CA SER A 323 -24.67 11.82 4.87
C SER A 323 -26.08 12.39 4.70
N ARG A 324 -26.67 12.97 5.76
CA ARG A 324 -28.00 13.63 5.71
C ARG A 324 -28.00 14.98 5.01
N ARG A 325 -26.84 15.61 4.84
CA ARG A 325 -26.72 16.91 4.15
C ARG A 325 -26.46 16.64 2.66
N GLU A 326 -27.50 16.70 1.84
CA GLU A 326 -27.47 16.36 0.40
C GLU A 326 -26.40 17.10 -0.42
N ASP A 327 -25.98 18.31 0.03
CA ASP A 327 -24.92 19.09 -0.62
C ASP A 327 -23.50 18.59 -0.36
N GLN A 328 -23.28 17.62 0.52
CA GLN A 328 -21.96 17.18 0.95
C GLN A 328 -21.41 15.96 0.19
N LEU A 329 -22.21 15.27 -0.63
CA LEU A 329 -21.72 14.21 -1.53
C LEU A 329 -20.60 14.70 -2.47
N LYS A 330 -20.56 16.01 -2.73
CA LYS A 330 -19.52 16.67 -3.55
C LYS A 330 -18.18 16.88 -2.82
N LYS A 331 -18.13 16.76 -1.48
CA LYS A 331 -16.93 17.05 -0.68
C LYS A 331 -16.14 15.82 -0.24
N CYS A 332 -16.66 14.61 -0.38
CA CYS A 332 -15.98 13.37 0.00
C CYS A 332 -15.10 12.81 -1.12
N TYR A 333 -14.28 13.64 -1.74
CA TYR A 333 -13.40 13.25 -2.84
C TYR A 333 -11.96 12.95 -2.43
N PHE A 334 -11.67 12.96 -1.14
CA PHE A 334 -10.34 12.56 -0.65
C PHE A 334 -10.17 11.06 -0.64
#